data_e0d7b79586393f8e685b1b64418380d6
#
_entry.id   e0d7b79586393f8e685b1b64418380d6
#
_cell.length_a   1.000
_cell.length_b   1.000
_cell.length_c   1.000
_cell.angle_alpha   90.00
_cell.angle_beta   90.00
_cell.angle_gamma   90.00
#
_symmetry.space_group_name_H-M   'P 1'
#
loop_
_entity.id
_entity.type
_entity.pdbx_description
1 polymer ?
#
loop_
_entity_poly.entity_id
_entity_poly.type
_entity_poly.pdbx_seq_one_letter_code
_entity_poly.pdbx_strand_id
1 'polypeptide(L)'
;MYNIKKSPQYDLYRLTKKLFLNKDKLVPKNADNRCIDSTIINRAYYSSYLLAEEWLRDKFNFKVKHPLDFDNGEKVISEHEQIKFELIRHCYKAGDYLYTLGKLRIKADYNPFMDLTDQEVSISIKLLDSIFDNLKFN
;
A
#
# COMPACT_ATOMS: atom_id res chain seq x y z
N MET A 1 4.57 -16.10 16.54
CA MET A 1 3.26 -15.74 15.97
C MET A 1 3.24 -14.28 15.58
N TYR A 2 2.85 -13.99 14.38
CA TYR A 2 2.74 -12.62 13.89
C TYR A 2 1.62 -11.88 14.64
N ASN A 3 1.88 -10.65 15.05
CA ASN A 3 0.88 -9.81 15.69
C ASN A 3 0.85 -8.46 14.99
N ILE A 4 -0.18 -8.23 14.19
CA ILE A 4 -0.37 -7.04 13.40
C ILE A 4 -0.33 -5.75 14.24
N LYS A 5 -0.86 -5.80 15.47
CA LYS A 5 -0.90 -4.61 16.35
C LYS A 5 0.47 -4.20 16.88
N LYS A 6 1.47 -5.08 16.78
CA LYS A 6 2.86 -4.78 17.14
C LYS A 6 3.71 -4.42 15.93
N SER A 7 3.16 -4.53 14.73
CA SER A 7 3.85 -4.16 13.50
C SER A 7 3.96 -2.64 13.37
N PRO A 8 5.13 -2.10 12.95
CA PRO A 8 5.23 -0.68 12.57
C PRO A 8 4.23 -0.28 11.49
N GLN A 9 3.83 -1.21 10.65
CA GLN A 9 2.85 -0.95 9.58
C GLN A 9 1.46 -0.67 10.14
N TYR A 10 1.15 -1.21 11.31
CA TYR A 10 -0.11 -0.91 11.99
C TYR A 10 -0.17 0.55 12.47
N ASP A 11 0.94 1.07 12.95
CA ASP A 11 1.03 2.49 13.31
C ASP A 11 0.88 3.39 12.08
N LEU A 12 1.50 3.00 10.97
CA LEU A 12 1.36 3.72 9.70
C LEU A 12 -0.08 3.66 9.17
N TYR A 13 -0.73 2.51 9.31
CA TYR A 13 -2.15 2.35 9.01
C TYR A 13 -3.03 3.32 9.81
N ARG A 14 -2.81 3.38 11.13
CA ARG A 14 -3.56 4.27 12.01
C ARG A 14 -3.32 5.74 11.68
N LEU A 15 -2.06 6.10 11.43
CA LEU A 15 -1.69 7.46 11.03
C LEU A 15 -2.37 7.85 9.72
N THR A 16 -2.35 6.97 8.73
CA THR A 16 -2.98 7.22 7.42
C THR A 16 -4.47 7.49 7.56
N LYS A 17 -5.17 6.70 8.37
CA LYS A 17 -6.60 6.93 8.64
C LYS A 17 -6.84 8.25 9.34
N LYS A 18 -5.98 8.62 10.25
CA LYS A 18 -6.06 9.90 10.97
C LYS A 18 -5.84 11.09 10.03
N LEU A 19 -4.90 10.97 9.10
CA LEU A 19 -4.69 11.98 8.06
C LEU A 19 -5.94 12.15 7.21
N PHE A 20 -6.57 11.06 6.81
CA PHE A 20 -7.80 11.10 6.02
C PHE A 20 -8.94 11.78 6.77
N LEU A 21 -9.16 11.42 8.03
CA LEU A 21 -10.25 11.99 8.85
C LEU A 21 -10.07 13.49 9.12
N ASN A 22 -8.84 13.98 9.13
CA ASN A 22 -8.51 15.36 9.45
C ASN A 22 -7.96 16.15 8.24
N LYS A 23 -8.11 15.61 7.04
CA LYS A 23 -7.42 16.21 5.86
C LYS A 23 -7.75 17.68 5.64
N ASP A 24 -9.00 18.08 5.83
CA ASP A 24 -9.41 19.47 5.61
C ASP A 24 -8.73 20.45 6.57
N LYS A 25 -8.33 19.97 7.75
CA LYS A 25 -7.62 20.79 8.75
C LYS A 25 -6.11 20.82 8.50
N LEU A 26 -5.58 19.87 7.72
CA LEU A 26 -4.15 19.68 7.53
C LEU A 26 -3.64 20.30 6.23
N VAL A 27 -4.53 20.67 5.32
CA VAL A 27 -4.13 21.33 4.07
C VAL A 27 -3.58 22.71 4.38
N PRO A 28 -2.34 23.03 3.93
CA PRO A 28 -1.79 24.34 4.13
C PRO A 28 -2.66 25.43 3.50
N LYS A 29 -2.69 26.60 4.14
CA LYS A 29 -3.42 27.76 3.61
C LYS A 29 -2.92 28.07 2.20
N ASN A 30 -3.85 28.27 1.26
CA ASN A 30 -3.59 28.53 -0.16
C ASN A 30 -3.01 27.35 -0.95
N ALA A 31 -2.94 26.15 -0.36
CA ALA A 31 -2.66 24.92 -1.10
C ALA A 31 -3.96 24.25 -1.52
N ASP A 32 -3.93 23.52 -2.63
CA ASP A 32 -5.08 22.68 -2.99
C ASP A 32 -5.03 21.32 -2.26
N ASN A 33 -6.10 20.57 -2.35
CA ASN A 33 -6.21 19.28 -1.67
C ASN A 33 -5.32 18.20 -2.29
N ARG A 34 -4.75 18.45 -3.46
CA ARG A 34 -3.94 17.46 -4.19
C ARG A 34 -2.76 16.97 -3.36
N CYS A 35 -2.10 17.86 -2.61
CA CYS A 35 -0.94 17.51 -1.81
C CYS A 35 -1.29 16.53 -0.68
N ILE A 36 -2.37 16.80 0.06
CA ILE A 36 -2.77 15.88 1.14
C ILE A 36 -3.37 14.59 0.59
N ASP A 37 -4.13 14.67 -0.50
CA ASP A 37 -4.76 13.51 -1.15
C ASP A 37 -3.68 12.53 -1.68
N SER A 38 -2.64 13.04 -2.34
CA SER A 38 -1.54 12.20 -2.81
C SER A 38 -0.76 11.58 -1.65
N THR A 39 -0.58 12.31 -0.56
CA THR A 39 0.08 11.81 0.64
C THR A 39 -0.71 10.67 1.26
N ILE A 40 -2.03 10.81 1.38
CA ILE A 40 -2.90 9.77 1.93
C ILE A 40 -2.82 8.50 1.07
N ILE A 41 -2.96 8.63 -0.24
CA ILE A 41 -2.91 7.48 -1.17
C ILE A 41 -1.54 6.80 -1.09
N ASN A 42 -0.46 7.58 -1.08
CA ASN A 42 0.90 7.05 -0.97
C ASN A 42 1.09 6.26 0.33
N ARG A 43 0.66 6.84 1.46
CA ARG A 43 0.78 6.16 2.76
C ARG A 43 -0.09 4.92 2.85
N ALA A 44 -1.30 4.97 2.28
CA ALA A 44 -2.19 3.80 2.21
C ALA A 44 -1.51 2.66 1.43
N TYR A 45 -0.90 2.97 0.29
CA TYR A 45 -0.20 1.97 -0.51
C TYR A 45 1.00 1.38 0.26
N TYR A 46 1.89 2.23 0.77
CA TYR A 46 3.11 1.73 1.40
C TYR A 46 2.86 0.98 2.70
N SER A 47 1.90 1.40 3.51
CA SER A 47 1.55 0.62 4.71
C SER A 47 1.01 -0.77 4.33
N SER A 48 0.20 -0.84 3.29
CA SER A 48 -0.34 -2.12 2.78
C SER A 48 0.75 -2.99 2.17
N TYR A 49 1.63 -2.42 1.37
CA TYR A 49 2.74 -3.12 0.73
C TYR A 49 3.70 -3.71 1.78
N LEU A 50 4.10 -2.90 2.75
CA LEU A 50 5.02 -3.33 3.79
C LEU A 50 4.39 -4.38 4.70
N LEU A 51 3.10 -4.26 4.98
CA LEU A 51 2.37 -5.29 5.72
C LEU A 51 2.34 -6.60 4.93
N ALA A 52 2.07 -6.53 3.63
CA ALA A 52 2.06 -7.72 2.77
C ALA A 52 3.42 -8.42 2.76
N GLU A 53 4.50 -7.65 2.63
CA GLU A 53 5.87 -8.19 2.67
C GLU A 53 6.13 -8.89 4.01
N GLU A 54 5.79 -8.25 5.11
CA GLU A 54 5.96 -8.79 6.46
C GLU A 54 5.15 -10.07 6.65
N TRP A 55 3.89 -10.07 6.21
CA TRP A 55 2.99 -11.21 6.30
C TRP A 55 3.49 -12.41 5.48
N LEU A 56 3.95 -12.17 4.26
CA LEU A 56 4.50 -13.23 3.39
C LEU A 56 5.79 -13.80 3.97
N ARG A 57 6.65 -12.95 4.51
CA ARG A 57 7.89 -13.41 5.14
C ARG A 57 7.60 -14.25 6.39
N ASP A 58 6.68 -13.81 7.22
CA ASP A 58 6.36 -14.50 8.48
C ASP A 58 5.64 -15.83 8.24
N LYS A 59 4.63 -15.85 7.36
CA LYS A 59 3.81 -17.06 7.13
C LYS A 59 4.41 -18.06 6.15
N PHE A 60 5.11 -17.56 5.13
CA PHE A 60 5.55 -18.39 4.01
C PHE A 60 7.05 -18.37 3.81
N ASN A 61 7.78 -17.68 4.68
CA ASN A 61 9.23 -17.50 4.57
C ASN A 61 9.63 -16.93 3.19
N PHE A 62 8.75 -16.13 2.61
CA PHE A 62 8.99 -15.50 1.31
C PHE A 62 9.90 -14.29 1.48
N LYS A 63 10.88 -14.17 0.58
CA LYS A 63 11.77 -13.00 0.51
C LYS A 63 11.82 -12.51 -0.93
N VAL A 64 11.79 -11.19 -1.10
CA VAL A 64 11.97 -10.59 -2.43
C VAL A 64 13.37 -10.88 -2.95
N LYS A 65 13.48 -11.08 -4.25
CA LYS A 65 14.73 -11.29 -4.94
C LYS A 65 15.24 -9.94 -5.44
N HIS A 66 16.47 -9.58 -5.03
CA HIS A 66 17.10 -8.35 -5.49
C HIS A 66 17.39 -8.43 -7.01
N PRO A 67 17.33 -7.31 -7.75
CA PRO A 67 17.61 -7.34 -9.19
C PRO A 67 18.95 -8.00 -9.57
N LEU A 68 19.97 -7.86 -8.74
CA LEU A 68 21.28 -8.47 -8.98
C LEU A 68 21.32 -9.98 -8.74
N ASP A 69 20.30 -10.55 -8.12
CA ASP A 69 20.22 -11.98 -7.82
C ASP A 69 19.50 -12.78 -8.92
N PHE A 70 19.02 -12.10 -9.98
CA PHE A 70 18.48 -12.78 -11.14
C PHE A 70 19.60 -13.30 -12.04
N ASP A 71 19.44 -14.50 -12.58
CA ASP A 71 20.39 -15.10 -13.47
C ASP A 71 20.39 -14.39 -14.83
N ASN A 72 21.51 -14.51 -15.56
CA ASN A 72 21.59 -14.01 -16.93
C ASN A 72 20.50 -14.64 -17.80
N GLY A 73 19.74 -13.77 -18.49
CA GLY A 73 18.63 -14.19 -19.33
C GLY A 73 17.29 -14.32 -18.62
N GLU A 74 17.26 -14.29 -17.27
CA GLU A 74 16.02 -14.18 -16.53
C GLU A 74 15.43 -12.78 -16.67
N LYS A 75 14.10 -12.69 -16.77
CA LYS A 75 13.41 -11.41 -16.68
C LYS A 75 13.46 -10.90 -15.25
N VAL A 76 14.04 -9.73 -15.04
CA VAL A 76 14.06 -9.08 -13.74
C VAL A 76 12.65 -8.58 -13.39
N ILE A 77 12.15 -9.00 -12.23
CA ILE A 77 10.83 -8.59 -11.74
C ILE A 77 11.05 -7.66 -10.56
N SER A 78 10.38 -6.50 -10.55
CA SER A 78 10.49 -5.53 -9.46
C SER A 78 10.02 -6.14 -8.14
N GLU A 79 10.54 -5.61 -7.02
CA GLU A 79 10.13 -6.05 -5.69
C GLU A 79 8.63 -5.87 -5.48
N HIS A 80 8.06 -4.76 -5.96
CA HIS A 80 6.62 -4.50 -5.88
C HIS A 80 5.80 -5.55 -6.61
N GLU A 81 6.22 -5.96 -7.80
CA GLU A 81 5.56 -7.01 -8.56
C GLU A 81 5.71 -8.38 -7.89
N GLN A 82 6.88 -8.67 -7.34
CA GLN A 82 7.09 -9.94 -6.63
C GLN A 82 6.15 -10.07 -5.44
N ILE A 83 6.03 -9.01 -4.63
CA ILE A 83 5.10 -9.00 -3.48
C ILE A 83 3.66 -9.14 -3.95
N LYS A 84 3.26 -8.41 -4.98
CA LYS A 84 1.91 -8.46 -5.52
C LYS A 84 1.56 -9.88 -6.00
N PHE A 85 2.42 -10.49 -6.81
CA PHE A 85 2.16 -11.82 -7.35
C PHE A 85 2.12 -12.89 -6.26
N GLU A 86 3.03 -12.82 -5.30
CA GLU A 86 3.05 -13.78 -4.19
C GLU A 86 1.83 -13.58 -3.28
N LEU A 87 1.42 -12.35 -3.05
CA LEU A 87 0.23 -12.06 -2.27
C LEU A 87 -1.04 -12.59 -2.94
N ILE A 88 -1.19 -12.37 -4.25
CA ILE A 88 -2.32 -12.90 -5.03
C ILE A 88 -2.38 -14.43 -4.88
N ARG A 89 -1.24 -15.08 -4.88
CA ARG A 89 -1.12 -16.52 -4.79
C ARG A 89 -1.62 -17.07 -3.45
N HIS A 90 -1.36 -16.35 -2.35
CA HIS A 90 -1.71 -16.81 -0.99
C HIS A 90 -2.99 -16.16 -0.44
N CYS A 91 -3.32 -14.97 -0.88
CA CYS A 91 -4.53 -14.26 -0.50
C CYS A 91 -4.98 -13.40 -1.68
N TYR A 92 -5.80 -13.97 -2.55
CA TYR A 92 -6.22 -13.34 -3.80
C TYR A 92 -6.85 -11.96 -3.54
N LYS A 93 -7.75 -11.86 -2.56
CA LYS A 93 -8.43 -10.59 -2.27
C LYS A 93 -7.46 -9.48 -1.88
N ALA A 94 -6.55 -9.76 -0.95
CA ALA A 94 -5.56 -8.78 -0.54
C ALA A 94 -4.64 -8.39 -1.70
N GLY A 95 -4.25 -9.36 -2.52
CA GLY A 95 -3.43 -9.10 -3.71
C GLY A 95 -4.12 -8.22 -4.72
N ASP A 96 -5.39 -8.47 -5.00
CA ASP A 96 -6.20 -7.67 -5.91
C ASP A 96 -6.39 -6.24 -5.38
N TYR A 97 -6.66 -6.10 -4.09
CA TYR A 97 -6.77 -4.78 -3.46
C TYR A 97 -5.45 -4.01 -3.52
N LEU A 98 -4.32 -4.69 -3.28
CA LEU A 98 -3.01 -4.07 -3.36
C LEU A 98 -2.69 -3.62 -4.80
N TYR A 99 -3.06 -4.41 -5.78
CA TYR A 99 -2.91 -4.05 -7.20
C TYR A 99 -3.69 -2.77 -7.54
N THR A 100 -4.95 -2.70 -7.12
CA THR A 100 -5.79 -1.53 -7.35
C THR A 100 -5.24 -0.30 -6.63
N LEU A 101 -4.81 -0.46 -5.38
CA LEU A 101 -4.20 0.62 -4.61
C LEU A 101 -2.89 1.09 -5.24
N GLY A 102 -2.12 0.17 -5.81
CA GLY A 102 -0.91 0.49 -6.56
C GLY A 102 -1.17 1.39 -7.77
N LYS A 103 -2.26 1.18 -8.49
CA LYS A 103 -2.67 2.05 -9.61
C LYS A 103 -2.99 3.47 -9.13
N LEU A 104 -3.71 3.59 -8.01
CA LEU A 104 -4.00 4.90 -7.41
C LEU A 104 -2.73 5.61 -6.98
N ARG A 105 -1.80 4.88 -6.39
CA ARG A 105 -0.49 5.42 -5.97
C ARG A 105 0.31 5.91 -7.17
N ILE A 106 0.34 5.19 -8.28
CA ILE A 106 1.04 5.62 -9.49
C ILE A 106 0.43 6.92 -10.01
N LYS A 107 -0.90 7.01 -10.05
CA LYS A 107 -1.58 8.24 -10.44
C LYS A 107 -1.21 9.40 -9.51
N ALA A 108 -1.21 9.16 -8.20
CA ALA A 108 -0.92 10.18 -7.21
C ALA A 108 0.51 10.69 -7.28
N ASP A 109 1.48 9.78 -7.47
CA ASP A 109 2.91 10.11 -7.38
C ASP A 109 3.50 10.58 -8.72
N TYR A 110 3.05 10.02 -9.83
CA TYR A 110 3.69 10.23 -11.13
C TYR A 110 2.86 11.05 -12.12
N ASN A 111 1.64 11.43 -11.76
CA ASN A 111 0.78 12.25 -12.61
C ASN A 111 0.31 13.49 -11.83
N PRO A 112 1.24 14.42 -11.49
CA PRO A 112 0.93 15.51 -10.55
C PRO A 112 -0.09 16.52 -11.08
N PHE A 113 -0.31 16.56 -12.40
CA PHE A 113 -1.27 17.48 -13.02
C PHE A 113 -2.64 16.85 -13.22
N MET A 114 -2.81 15.56 -12.92
CA MET A 114 -4.12 14.91 -12.93
C MET A 114 -4.82 15.12 -11.59
N ASP A 115 -6.08 15.45 -11.63
CA ASP A 115 -6.87 15.61 -10.41
C ASP A 115 -7.03 14.27 -9.69
N LEU A 116 -6.98 14.33 -8.37
CA LEU A 116 -7.39 13.22 -7.51
C LEU A 116 -8.76 13.55 -6.94
N THR A 117 -9.73 12.69 -7.17
CA THR A 117 -11.07 12.91 -6.66
C THR A 117 -11.18 12.47 -5.19
N ASP A 118 -12.12 13.06 -4.46
CA ASP A 118 -12.42 12.63 -3.09
C ASP A 118 -12.80 11.15 -3.04
N GLN A 119 -13.47 10.68 -4.09
CA GLN A 119 -13.82 9.26 -4.21
C GLN A 119 -12.58 8.37 -4.31
N GLU A 120 -11.58 8.77 -5.09
CA GLU A 120 -10.32 8.01 -5.20
C GLU A 120 -9.60 7.93 -3.86
N VAL A 121 -9.53 9.02 -3.12
CA VAL A 121 -8.93 9.05 -1.78
C VAL A 121 -9.72 8.15 -0.83
N SER A 122 -11.05 8.24 -0.83
CA SER A 122 -11.91 7.40 0.00
C SER A 122 -11.74 5.91 -0.34
N ILE A 123 -11.64 5.57 -1.62
CA ILE A 123 -11.39 4.20 -2.08
C ILE A 123 -10.05 3.70 -1.55
N SER A 124 -9.01 4.54 -1.57
CA SER A 124 -7.69 4.15 -1.06
C SER A 124 -7.75 3.74 0.42
N ILE A 125 -8.54 4.43 1.22
CA ILE A 125 -8.73 4.09 2.64
C ILE A 125 -9.53 2.79 2.80
N LYS A 126 -10.56 2.57 1.99
CA LYS A 126 -11.33 1.32 2.00
C LYS A 126 -10.46 0.12 1.62
N LEU A 127 -9.61 0.29 0.61
CA LEU A 127 -8.66 -0.74 0.20
C LEU A 127 -7.64 -1.03 1.30
N LEU A 128 -7.12 0.02 1.94
CA LEU A 128 -6.22 -0.11 3.08
C LEU A 128 -6.86 -0.94 4.21
N ASP A 129 -8.08 -0.59 4.60
CA ASP A 129 -8.83 -1.34 5.63
C ASP A 129 -9.01 -2.80 5.22
N SER A 130 -9.40 -3.04 3.97
CA SER A 130 -9.66 -4.40 3.47
C SER A 130 -8.38 -5.24 3.44
N ILE A 131 -7.24 -4.67 3.06
CA ILE A 131 -5.96 -5.37 3.06
C ILE A 131 -5.57 -5.75 4.49
N PHE A 132 -5.65 -4.80 5.43
CA PHE A 132 -5.32 -5.09 6.83
C PHE A 132 -6.25 -6.13 7.43
N ASP A 133 -7.55 -6.10 7.11
CA ASP A 133 -8.51 -7.10 7.56
C ASP A 133 -8.22 -8.49 7.01
N ASN A 134 -7.82 -8.59 5.75
CA ASN A 134 -7.53 -9.88 5.13
C ASN A 134 -6.19 -10.46 5.59
N LEU A 135 -5.23 -9.64 5.98
CA LEU A 135 -3.89 -10.09 6.39
C LEU A 135 -3.71 -10.18 7.90
N LYS A 136 -4.71 -9.84 8.68
CA LYS A 136 -4.63 -10.05 10.12
C LYS A 136 -4.67 -11.54 10.42
N PHE A 137 -4.06 -11.91 11.54
CA PHE A 137 -4.01 -13.29 11.96
C PHE A 137 -5.27 -13.70 12.70
N ASN A 138 -5.75 -14.80 12.28
CA ASN A 138 -6.69 -15.56 13.04
C ASN A 138 -5.98 -16.83 13.54
#